data_ef196ed2aeb0df74c40bf613921d78a8
#
_entry.id   ef196ed2aeb0df74c40bf613921d78a8
#
_cell.length_a   1.000
_cell.length_b   1.000
_cell.length_c   1.000
_cell.angle_alpha   90.00
_cell.angle_beta   90.00
_cell.angle_gamma   90.00
#
_symmetry.space_group_name_H-M   'P 1'
#
loop_
_entity.id
_entity.type
_entity.pdbx_description
1 polymer ?
#
loop_
_entity_poly.entity_id
_entity_poly.type
_entity_poly.pdbx_seq_one_letter_code
_entity_poly.pdbx_strand_id
1 'polypeptide(L)'
;MSDVIQLLPDSVANQIAAGEVIQRPASVIKELVENAVDAGARNIQVVVVDAGRTNIQVIDDGKGMSETDARLAFERHSTSKIRKADDLFALRTMGFRGEALASIAAVAQVELKTRQESDEIGTLVAISGSRYERQEPCACPVGTNFSVSNIFYNVPARRKFLKSNSTELNNILTAFERIALVNPQISFTLHSNGTEVFNLRAANLRQRILDVFGKKFNHDLLPVNVETTMCKVSGFAGKPEAARKKGVHQFFFVNGRYMKHPYFNKAVMAAYDRLIPVGEQVPYFLYFEVDPKDIDVNIHPTKTEIKFENEQAIWQILSAAVKESIGMFNDVPTIDFDTEDKPEIPMFNPEEIPSASAPKISVNPGYNPFKTRSTTMAKPVGAGFPGPSSTKPEIDQNWEQLYEGLKDQDEQQHTMELFDEPEQATAAGTTANSIIAEKSPSHYQYKGKYIMTAVKSGLMIIDQHRAHVRILFEQYLKQLAERTFHSQKVFFPEVVQFPMSEKVIFEKILPEMNGMGFELEDLGGGSYAVNSVPAGLEGMNPVRLVQDMVSSAVEKGVSAMDEINQALALSLARQAAIPHGQVLSNEEMEGLVNGLFACENVNYTPDGKSVLCILQQQEIEHLLG
;
A
#
# COMPACT_ATOMS: atom_id res chain seq x y z
N MET A 1 -37.50 -50.16 2.82
CA MET A 1 -36.71 -49.01 2.35
C MET A 1 -35.42 -49.03 3.15
N SER A 2 -34.27 -49.10 2.50
CA SER A 2 -32.98 -49.04 3.20
C SER A 2 -32.75 -47.59 3.69
N ASP A 3 -32.32 -47.43 4.91
CA ASP A 3 -32.01 -46.13 5.48
C ASP A 3 -30.97 -45.39 4.60
N VAL A 4 -31.31 -44.17 4.19
CA VAL A 4 -30.49 -43.37 3.27
C VAL A 4 -29.36 -42.67 4.02
N ILE A 5 -29.54 -42.38 5.31
CA ILE A 5 -28.55 -41.70 6.16
C ILE A 5 -27.63 -42.75 6.76
N GLN A 6 -26.30 -42.58 6.49
CA GLN A 6 -25.26 -43.47 7.04
C GLN A 6 -24.19 -42.65 7.72
N LEU A 7 -23.59 -43.21 8.79
CA LEU A 7 -22.47 -42.62 9.48
C LEU A 7 -21.23 -42.68 8.57
N LEU A 8 -20.55 -41.56 8.37
CA LEU A 8 -19.30 -41.53 7.60
C LEU A 8 -18.17 -42.24 8.36
N PRO A 9 -17.28 -42.94 7.65
CA PRO A 9 -16.04 -43.44 8.24
C PRO A 9 -15.23 -42.27 8.83
N ASP A 10 -14.58 -42.45 9.99
CA ASP A 10 -13.82 -41.43 10.68
C ASP A 10 -12.77 -40.75 9.82
N SER A 11 -12.11 -41.49 8.93
CA SER A 11 -11.11 -40.93 8.00
C SER A 11 -11.75 -39.93 7.03
N VAL A 12 -12.95 -40.17 6.54
CA VAL A 12 -13.68 -39.25 5.64
C VAL A 12 -14.19 -38.05 6.40
N ALA A 13 -14.78 -38.27 7.58
CA ALA A 13 -15.23 -37.19 8.45
C ALA A 13 -14.06 -36.25 8.85
N ASN A 14 -12.88 -36.83 9.14
CA ASN A 14 -11.68 -36.09 9.46
C ASN A 14 -11.16 -35.27 8.26
N GLN A 15 -11.21 -35.82 7.03
CA GLN A 15 -10.82 -35.07 5.83
C GLN A 15 -11.76 -33.91 5.50
N ILE A 16 -13.09 -34.08 5.73
CA ILE A 16 -14.09 -33.03 5.54
C ILE A 16 -13.81 -31.87 6.52
N ALA A 17 -13.73 -32.20 7.81
CA ALA A 17 -13.47 -31.20 8.86
C ALA A 17 -12.09 -30.53 8.71
N ALA A 18 -11.04 -31.28 8.34
CA ALA A 18 -9.74 -30.71 8.02
C ALA A 18 -9.80 -29.65 6.91
N GLY A 19 -10.83 -29.76 6.04
CA GLY A 19 -11.04 -28.79 4.97
C GLY A 19 -11.44 -27.39 5.39
N GLU A 20 -12.05 -27.28 6.53
CA GLU A 20 -12.45 -25.99 7.10
C GLU A 20 -11.28 -25.30 7.79
N VAL A 21 -10.37 -26.09 8.38
CA VAL A 21 -9.22 -25.58 9.15
C VAL A 21 -7.98 -25.40 8.27
N ILE A 22 -7.61 -26.43 7.49
CA ILE A 22 -6.37 -26.46 6.68
C ILE A 22 -6.73 -26.30 5.20
N GLN A 23 -6.71 -25.08 4.72
CA GLN A 23 -7.00 -24.74 3.33
C GLN A 23 -5.73 -24.63 2.48
N ARG A 24 -4.60 -24.27 3.06
CA ARG A 24 -3.33 -23.96 2.40
C ARG A 24 -2.14 -24.29 3.29
N PRO A 25 -0.91 -24.38 2.75
CA PRO A 25 0.33 -24.51 3.54
C PRO A 25 0.47 -23.45 4.64
N ALA A 26 0.10 -22.21 4.34
CA ALA A 26 0.11 -21.11 5.31
C ALA A 26 -0.76 -21.38 6.55
N SER A 27 -1.87 -22.14 6.41
CA SER A 27 -2.70 -22.52 7.57
C SER A 27 -1.96 -23.47 8.51
N VAL A 28 -1.17 -24.40 7.97
CA VAL A 28 -0.35 -25.32 8.78
C VAL A 28 0.70 -24.55 9.58
N ILE A 29 1.43 -23.64 8.92
CA ILE A 29 2.46 -22.81 9.59
C ILE A 29 1.81 -21.96 10.67
N LYS A 30 0.68 -21.31 10.38
CA LYS A 30 -0.05 -20.51 11.37
C LYS A 30 -0.37 -21.33 12.61
N GLU A 31 -1.02 -22.47 12.47
CA GLU A 31 -1.43 -23.30 13.62
C GLU A 31 -0.23 -23.86 14.39
N LEU A 32 0.84 -24.31 13.73
CA LEU A 32 2.02 -24.86 14.39
C LEU A 32 2.82 -23.78 15.12
N VAL A 33 3.02 -22.61 14.51
CA VAL A 33 3.75 -21.50 15.15
C VAL A 33 2.94 -20.92 16.32
N GLU A 34 1.61 -20.78 16.19
CA GLU A 34 0.74 -20.36 17.29
C GLU A 34 0.81 -21.37 18.47
N ASN A 35 0.91 -22.67 18.18
CA ASN A 35 1.09 -23.70 19.22
C ASN A 35 2.45 -23.60 19.91
N ALA A 36 3.52 -23.29 19.15
CA ALA A 36 4.85 -23.07 19.71
C ALA A 36 4.88 -21.83 20.63
N VAL A 37 4.22 -20.74 20.25
CA VAL A 37 4.04 -19.55 21.09
C VAL A 37 3.27 -19.89 22.37
N ASP A 38 2.16 -20.62 22.27
CA ASP A 38 1.35 -21.06 23.41
C ASP A 38 2.11 -22.06 24.32
N ALA A 39 3.11 -22.79 23.77
CA ALA A 39 4.01 -23.66 24.53
C ALA A 39 5.10 -22.87 25.28
N GLY A 40 5.15 -21.55 25.13
CA GLY A 40 6.13 -20.68 25.81
C GLY A 40 7.53 -20.72 25.18
N ALA A 41 7.63 -21.05 23.90
CA ALA A 41 8.90 -21.05 23.17
C ALA A 41 9.54 -19.65 23.15
N ARG A 42 10.86 -19.61 23.20
CA ARG A 42 11.68 -18.40 23.06
C ARG A 42 12.31 -18.32 21.67
N ASN A 43 12.55 -19.47 21.06
CA ASN A 43 13.11 -19.58 19.72
C ASN A 43 12.23 -20.51 18.88
N ILE A 44 11.77 -20.01 17.75
CA ILE A 44 10.92 -20.76 16.81
C ILE A 44 11.58 -20.69 15.43
N GLN A 45 11.89 -21.88 14.88
CA GLN A 45 12.46 -22.03 13.56
C GLN A 45 11.44 -22.68 12.63
N VAL A 46 11.22 -22.07 11.47
CA VAL A 46 10.34 -22.57 10.41
C VAL A 46 11.18 -22.88 9.18
N VAL A 47 11.06 -24.10 8.65
CA VAL A 47 11.73 -24.52 7.41
C VAL A 47 10.66 -24.97 6.42
N VAL A 48 10.70 -24.41 5.22
CA VAL A 48 9.73 -24.63 4.16
C VAL A 48 10.42 -25.10 2.89
N VAL A 49 9.93 -26.19 2.30
CA VAL A 49 10.40 -26.72 1.02
C VAL A 49 9.26 -26.69 0.01
N ASP A 50 9.51 -26.18 -1.20
CA ASP A 50 8.55 -26.02 -2.28
C ASP A 50 7.27 -25.28 -1.85
N ALA A 51 7.45 -24.16 -1.14
CA ALA A 51 6.35 -23.37 -0.59
C ALA A 51 5.37 -24.20 0.28
N GLY A 52 5.92 -25.16 1.02
CA GLY A 52 5.15 -26.03 1.93
C GLY A 52 4.43 -27.19 1.26
N ARG A 53 4.62 -27.43 0.00
CA ARG A 53 4.04 -28.58 -0.71
C ARG A 53 4.75 -29.88 -0.38
N THR A 54 6.09 -29.84 -0.33
CA THR A 54 6.93 -30.99 -0.04
C THR A 54 7.12 -31.16 1.45
N ASN A 55 7.54 -30.10 2.16
CA ASN A 55 7.74 -30.16 3.60
C ASN A 55 7.52 -28.80 4.27
N ILE A 56 6.94 -28.83 5.46
CA ILE A 56 6.87 -27.73 6.43
C ILE A 56 7.41 -28.29 7.74
N GLN A 57 8.45 -27.70 8.27
CA GLN A 57 9.00 -28.07 9.56
C GLN A 57 8.97 -26.87 10.51
N VAL A 58 8.48 -27.08 11.72
CA VAL A 58 8.44 -26.08 12.80
C VAL A 58 9.14 -26.68 13.99
N ILE A 59 10.18 -26.01 14.46
CA ILE A 59 11.01 -26.40 15.59
C ILE A 59 10.91 -25.31 16.65
N ASP A 60 10.60 -25.70 17.88
CA ASP A 60 10.50 -24.80 19.02
C ASP A 60 11.23 -25.35 20.24
N ASP A 61 11.63 -24.44 21.13
CA ASP A 61 12.22 -24.72 22.44
C ASP A 61 11.22 -24.56 23.60
N GLY A 62 9.93 -24.78 23.32
CA GLY A 62 8.86 -24.71 24.32
C GLY A 62 8.89 -25.87 25.31
N LYS A 63 7.82 -25.98 26.11
CA LYS A 63 7.73 -26.98 27.20
C LYS A 63 7.74 -28.44 26.72
N GLY A 64 7.56 -28.73 25.44
CA GLY A 64 7.42 -30.08 24.92
C GLY A 64 6.15 -30.81 25.37
N MET A 65 6.07 -32.09 25.08
CA MET A 65 4.95 -32.97 25.41
C MET A 65 5.46 -34.27 26.01
N SER A 66 4.69 -34.86 26.95
CA SER A 66 4.91 -36.24 27.42
C SER A 66 4.60 -37.26 26.32
N GLU A 67 5.03 -38.50 26.49
CA GLU A 67 4.72 -39.59 25.56
C GLU A 67 3.21 -39.74 25.31
N THR A 68 2.42 -39.64 26.36
CA THR A 68 0.95 -39.75 26.32
C THR A 68 0.34 -38.53 25.63
N ASP A 69 0.79 -37.31 25.97
CA ASP A 69 0.29 -36.08 25.39
C ASP A 69 0.66 -35.98 23.89
N ALA A 70 1.83 -36.42 23.49
CA ALA A 70 2.28 -36.45 22.10
C ALA A 70 1.35 -37.28 21.21
N ARG A 71 0.78 -38.36 21.74
CA ARG A 71 -0.23 -39.15 21.07
C ARG A 71 -1.60 -38.49 21.08
N LEU A 72 -2.06 -38.05 22.26
CA LEU A 72 -3.37 -37.42 22.45
C LEU A 72 -3.51 -36.10 21.68
N ALA A 73 -2.42 -35.39 21.41
CA ALA A 73 -2.42 -34.13 20.67
C ALA A 73 -3.02 -34.24 19.26
N PHE A 74 -3.04 -35.45 18.67
CA PHE A 74 -3.62 -35.71 17.35
C PHE A 74 -5.07 -36.22 17.39
N GLU A 75 -5.61 -36.42 18.60
CA GLU A 75 -7.03 -36.75 18.76
C GLU A 75 -7.89 -35.50 18.65
N ARG A 76 -9.10 -35.65 18.13
CA ARG A 76 -10.04 -34.53 18.03
C ARG A 76 -10.54 -34.12 19.41
N HIS A 77 -10.73 -32.81 19.55
CA HIS A 77 -11.18 -32.19 20.81
C HIS A 77 -10.21 -32.39 21.98
N SER A 78 -8.98 -32.78 21.71
CA SER A 78 -7.92 -32.87 22.69
C SER A 78 -7.20 -31.53 22.81
N THR A 79 -7.28 -30.90 23.99
CA THR A 79 -6.67 -29.58 24.23
C THR A 79 -6.21 -29.46 25.67
N SER A 80 -5.07 -28.84 25.88
CA SER A 80 -4.55 -28.46 27.21
C SER A 80 -5.02 -27.07 27.66
N LYS A 81 -5.78 -26.32 26.79
CA LYS A 81 -6.00 -24.88 26.93
C LYS A 81 -7.36 -24.51 27.53
N ILE A 82 -8.35 -25.36 27.41
CA ILE A 82 -9.70 -25.18 27.98
C ILE A 82 -10.15 -26.48 28.64
N ARG A 83 -10.88 -26.35 29.75
CA ARG A 83 -11.43 -27.49 30.49
C ARG A 83 -12.92 -27.34 30.77
N LYS A 84 -13.42 -26.10 30.86
CA LYS A 84 -14.81 -25.76 31.18
C LYS A 84 -15.36 -24.83 30.11
N ALA A 85 -16.68 -24.78 30.00
CA ALA A 85 -17.36 -23.88 29.05
C ALA A 85 -17.06 -22.40 29.32
N ASP A 86 -16.88 -22.03 30.60
CA ASP A 86 -16.56 -20.67 31.01
C ASP A 86 -15.17 -20.21 30.53
N ASP A 87 -14.23 -21.14 30.31
CA ASP A 87 -12.89 -20.82 29.76
C ASP A 87 -12.97 -20.24 28.34
N LEU A 88 -14.07 -20.52 27.61
CA LEU A 88 -14.30 -19.96 26.27
C LEU A 88 -14.48 -18.43 26.27
N PHE A 89 -14.95 -17.87 27.39
CA PHE A 89 -15.14 -16.43 27.55
C PHE A 89 -13.90 -15.71 28.13
N ALA A 90 -12.85 -16.46 28.47
CA ALA A 90 -11.62 -15.94 29.06
C ALA A 90 -10.36 -16.34 28.25
N LEU A 91 -10.51 -16.56 26.94
CA LEU A 91 -9.45 -17.06 26.07
C LEU A 91 -8.30 -16.06 25.93
N ARG A 92 -7.11 -16.46 26.42
CA ARG A 92 -5.84 -15.73 26.25
C ARG A 92 -4.85 -16.45 25.35
N THR A 93 -5.08 -17.75 25.02
CA THR A 93 -4.24 -18.56 24.14
C THR A 93 -4.64 -18.38 22.67
N MET A 94 -3.70 -18.53 21.73
CA MET A 94 -3.99 -18.40 20.31
C MET A 94 -4.82 -19.58 19.79
N GLY A 95 -4.53 -20.80 20.19
CA GLY A 95 -5.31 -22.00 19.88
C GLY A 95 -6.20 -22.43 21.05
N PHE A 96 -7.35 -23.05 20.84
CA PHE A 96 -8.22 -23.59 21.91
C PHE A 96 -9.06 -24.80 21.51
N ARG A 97 -9.39 -24.99 20.22
CA ARG A 97 -10.36 -26.00 19.76
C ARG A 97 -9.88 -27.46 19.82
N GLY A 98 -8.57 -27.72 19.90
CA GLY A 98 -8.01 -29.07 19.88
C GLY A 98 -8.28 -29.83 18.58
N GLU A 99 -8.34 -29.15 17.44
CA GLU A 99 -8.66 -29.74 16.14
C GLU A 99 -7.54 -29.53 15.09
N ALA A 100 -6.60 -28.60 15.33
CA ALA A 100 -5.62 -28.21 14.33
C ALA A 100 -4.67 -29.38 13.98
N LEU A 101 -4.06 -30.03 14.97
CA LEU A 101 -3.13 -31.13 14.74
C LEU A 101 -3.83 -32.36 14.13
N ALA A 102 -5.03 -32.70 14.60
CA ALA A 102 -5.85 -33.76 14.00
C ALA A 102 -6.16 -33.46 12.53
N SER A 103 -6.50 -32.20 12.22
CA SER A 103 -6.77 -31.74 10.86
C SER A 103 -5.54 -31.79 9.95
N ILE A 104 -4.35 -31.41 10.45
CA ILE A 104 -3.09 -31.51 9.70
C ILE A 104 -2.78 -32.97 9.42
N ALA A 105 -2.86 -33.85 10.43
CA ALA A 105 -2.59 -35.28 10.29
C ALA A 105 -3.56 -36.00 9.36
N ALA A 106 -4.81 -35.49 9.20
CA ALA A 106 -5.79 -36.05 8.27
C ALA A 106 -5.44 -35.80 6.80
N VAL A 107 -4.69 -34.76 6.47
CA VAL A 107 -4.41 -34.35 5.08
C VAL A 107 -2.92 -34.36 4.71
N ALA A 108 -2.05 -34.73 5.63
CA ALA A 108 -0.60 -34.76 5.45
C ALA A 108 0.05 -35.97 6.14
N GLN A 109 1.34 -36.16 5.91
CA GLN A 109 2.21 -37.05 6.66
C GLN A 109 2.93 -36.22 7.72
N VAL A 110 2.75 -36.56 8.99
CA VAL A 110 3.27 -35.78 10.13
C VAL A 110 4.24 -36.63 10.93
N GLU A 111 5.43 -36.10 11.16
CA GLU A 111 6.38 -36.62 12.14
C GLU A 111 6.56 -35.57 13.25
N LEU A 112 6.31 -35.99 14.47
CA LEU A 112 6.50 -35.22 15.68
C LEU A 112 7.63 -35.80 16.50
N LYS A 113 8.60 -34.97 16.90
CA LYS A 113 9.61 -35.28 17.91
C LYS A 113 9.46 -34.28 19.04
N THR A 114 9.30 -34.75 20.25
CA THR A 114 9.08 -33.87 21.41
C THR A 114 9.70 -34.45 22.68
N ARG A 115 10.12 -33.54 23.56
CA ARG A 115 10.67 -33.90 24.87
C ARG A 115 10.38 -32.79 25.88
N GLN A 116 9.95 -33.17 27.06
CA GLN A 116 9.84 -32.25 28.22
C GLN A 116 11.22 -32.09 28.88
N GLU A 117 11.39 -31.04 29.65
CA GLU A 117 12.62 -30.80 30.43
C GLU A 117 12.86 -31.87 31.49
N SER A 118 11.76 -32.45 32.06
CA SER A 118 11.79 -33.53 33.06
C SER A 118 12.24 -34.88 32.49
N ASP A 119 12.16 -35.06 31.17
CA ASP A 119 12.36 -36.35 30.49
C ASP A 119 13.78 -36.49 29.97
N GLU A 120 14.41 -37.65 30.15
CA GLU A 120 15.74 -37.94 29.62
C GLU A 120 15.69 -38.27 28.13
N ILE A 121 14.63 -38.95 27.70
CA ILE A 121 14.42 -39.40 26.32
C ILE A 121 13.15 -38.82 25.76
N GLY A 122 13.17 -38.33 24.56
CA GLY A 122 12.00 -37.81 23.85
C GLY A 122 11.19 -38.89 23.17
N THR A 123 10.08 -38.51 22.60
CA THR A 123 9.15 -39.37 21.86
C THR A 123 9.04 -38.93 20.42
N LEU A 124 9.12 -39.88 19.50
CA LEU A 124 8.78 -39.72 18.08
C LEU A 124 7.40 -40.33 17.85
N VAL A 125 6.51 -39.58 17.20
CA VAL A 125 5.19 -40.05 16.73
C VAL A 125 5.07 -39.78 15.23
N ALA A 126 4.75 -40.79 14.43
CA ALA A 126 4.51 -40.66 13.01
C ALA A 126 3.04 -41.03 12.68
N ILE A 127 2.39 -40.14 11.92
CA ILE A 127 0.98 -40.27 11.55
C ILE A 127 0.80 -39.92 10.06
N SER A 128 0.03 -40.69 9.34
CA SER A 128 -0.27 -40.45 7.95
C SER A 128 -1.77 -40.64 7.67
N GLY A 129 -2.48 -39.59 7.20
CA GLY A 129 -3.89 -39.67 6.90
C GLY A 129 -4.77 -40.12 8.07
N SER A 130 -4.52 -39.58 9.25
CA SER A 130 -5.18 -39.95 10.54
C SER A 130 -4.86 -41.36 11.04
N ARG A 131 -3.86 -42.06 10.49
CA ARG A 131 -3.44 -43.38 10.96
C ARG A 131 -2.09 -43.28 11.65
N TYR A 132 -2.00 -43.79 12.86
CA TYR A 132 -0.75 -43.92 13.59
C TYR A 132 0.11 -44.99 12.91
N GLU A 133 1.31 -44.63 12.50
CA GLU A 133 2.28 -45.52 11.89
C GLU A 133 3.24 -46.10 12.94
N ARG A 134 3.77 -45.21 13.81
CA ARG A 134 4.73 -45.62 14.85
C ARG A 134 4.77 -44.59 16.00
N GLN A 135 5.14 -45.07 17.16
CA GLN A 135 5.52 -44.29 18.31
C GLN A 135 6.73 -44.96 18.95
N GLU A 136 7.81 -44.24 19.08
CA GLU A 136 9.09 -44.81 19.59
C GLU A 136 9.89 -43.75 20.36
N PRO A 137 10.72 -44.18 21.32
CA PRO A 137 11.67 -43.28 21.98
C PRO A 137 12.68 -42.71 20.97
N CYS A 138 13.01 -41.42 21.09
CA CYS A 138 14.01 -40.79 20.27
C CYS A 138 14.87 -39.78 21.04
N ALA A 139 16.10 -39.60 20.63
CA ALA A 139 16.95 -38.53 21.14
C ALA A 139 16.55 -37.21 20.43
N CYS A 140 16.05 -36.24 21.19
CA CYS A 140 15.74 -34.89 20.69
C CYS A 140 15.97 -33.83 21.77
N PRO A 141 16.18 -32.57 21.41
CA PRO A 141 16.23 -31.47 22.38
C PRO A 141 14.89 -31.27 23.08
N VAL A 142 14.90 -30.51 24.17
CA VAL A 142 13.66 -30.06 24.84
C VAL A 142 12.89 -29.17 23.87
N GLY A 143 11.56 -29.31 23.87
CA GLY A 143 10.66 -28.59 22.97
C GLY A 143 9.98 -29.52 21.99
N THR A 144 9.63 -28.99 20.81
CA THR A 144 8.85 -29.72 19.82
C THR A 144 9.39 -29.50 18.41
N ASN A 145 9.43 -30.55 17.61
CA ASN A 145 9.78 -30.51 16.19
C ASN A 145 8.69 -31.23 15.39
N PHE A 146 7.87 -30.46 14.71
CA PHE A 146 6.88 -30.95 13.75
C PHE A 146 7.46 -30.94 12.34
N SER A 147 7.39 -32.07 11.63
CA SER A 147 7.65 -32.17 10.20
C SER A 147 6.38 -32.63 9.50
N VAL A 148 5.82 -31.77 8.65
CA VAL A 148 4.59 -32.01 7.88
C VAL A 148 4.95 -32.14 6.42
N SER A 149 4.83 -33.34 5.87
CA SER A 149 5.23 -33.66 4.51
C SER A 149 4.02 -33.93 3.62
N ASN A 150 4.18 -33.67 2.31
CA ASN A 150 3.24 -34.04 1.28
C ASN A 150 1.78 -33.59 1.55
N ILE A 151 1.59 -32.31 1.90
CA ILE A 151 0.26 -31.78 2.18
C ILE A 151 -0.73 -32.10 1.05
N PHE A 152 -1.94 -32.53 1.41
CA PHE A 152 -3.02 -32.95 0.50
C PHE A 152 -2.67 -34.17 -0.39
N TYR A 153 -1.73 -35.04 0.02
CA TYR A 153 -1.37 -36.23 -0.75
C TYR A 153 -2.57 -37.16 -0.97
N ASN A 154 -3.46 -37.25 0.01
CA ASN A 154 -4.68 -38.07 0.00
C ASN A 154 -5.95 -37.29 -0.41
N VAL A 155 -5.82 -36.01 -0.81
CA VAL A 155 -6.93 -35.15 -1.28
C VAL A 155 -6.53 -34.49 -2.61
N PRO A 156 -6.52 -35.24 -3.74
CA PRO A 156 -6.02 -34.76 -5.02
C PRO A 156 -6.68 -33.48 -5.53
N ALA A 157 -7.98 -33.31 -5.28
CA ALA A 157 -8.72 -32.12 -5.66
C ALA A 157 -8.09 -30.87 -5.03
N ARG A 158 -7.83 -30.86 -3.70
CA ARG A 158 -7.23 -29.71 -3.02
C ARG A 158 -5.79 -29.46 -3.48
N ARG A 159 -5.01 -30.53 -3.74
CA ARG A 159 -3.64 -30.39 -4.25
C ARG A 159 -3.64 -29.65 -5.60
N LYS A 160 -4.64 -29.85 -6.47
CA LYS A 160 -4.79 -29.14 -7.74
C LYS A 160 -5.17 -27.65 -7.55
N PHE A 161 -5.85 -27.30 -6.47
CA PHE A 161 -6.23 -25.91 -6.17
C PHE A 161 -5.11 -25.07 -5.51
N LEU A 162 -3.97 -25.66 -5.17
CA LEU A 162 -2.80 -24.93 -4.70
C LEU A 162 -2.30 -24.01 -5.81
N LYS A 163 -2.08 -22.76 -5.47
CA LYS A 163 -1.59 -21.71 -6.37
C LYS A 163 -0.10 -21.95 -6.70
N SER A 164 0.52 -21.06 -7.48
CA SER A 164 1.96 -21.14 -7.75
C SER A 164 2.79 -21.14 -6.46
N ASN A 165 4.02 -21.70 -6.50
CA ASN A 165 4.90 -21.73 -5.33
C ASN A 165 5.19 -20.30 -4.79
N SER A 166 5.31 -19.30 -5.67
CA SER A 166 5.50 -17.91 -5.25
C SER A 166 4.28 -17.37 -4.48
N THR A 167 3.07 -17.67 -4.94
CA THR A 167 1.84 -17.24 -4.25
C THR A 167 1.68 -17.94 -2.89
N GLU A 168 1.92 -19.27 -2.82
CA GLU A 168 1.83 -20.00 -1.56
C GLU A 168 2.91 -19.57 -0.57
N LEU A 169 4.14 -19.29 -1.05
CA LEU A 169 5.21 -18.75 -0.20
C LEU A 169 4.84 -17.37 0.35
N ASN A 170 4.27 -16.49 -0.47
CA ASN A 170 3.82 -15.18 0.00
C ASN A 170 2.72 -15.28 1.07
N ASN A 171 1.78 -16.21 0.91
CA ASN A 171 0.77 -16.49 1.94
C ASN A 171 1.41 -16.96 3.25
N ILE A 172 2.46 -17.81 3.17
CA ILE A 172 3.25 -18.28 4.31
C ILE A 172 3.93 -17.11 5.01
N LEU A 173 4.64 -16.26 4.25
CA LEU A 173 5.36 -15.10 4.78
C LEU A 173 4.39 -14.15 5.47
N THR A 174 3.25 -13.85 4.86
CA THR A 174 2.22 -12.99 5.45
C THR A 174 1.64 -13.57 6.76
N ALA A 175 1.43 -14.88 6.83
CA ALA A 175 0.97 -15.54 8.07
C ALA A 175 2.04 -15.48 9.17
N PHE A 176 3.29 -15.72 8.81
CA PHE A 176 4.45 -15.67 9.71
C PHE A 176 4.68 -14.25 10.24
N GLU A 177 4.66 -13.23 9.39
CA GLU A 177 4.81 -11.81 9.74
C GLU A 177 3.79 -11.40 10.81
N ARG A 178 2.53 -11.81 10.66
CA ARG A 178 1.45 -11.51 11.61
C ARG A 178 1.74 -12.05 13.01
N ILE A 179 2.26 -13.27 13.10
CA ILE A 179 2.60 -13.89 14.38
C ILE A 179 3.86 -13.25 14.98
N ALA A 180 4.87 -12.97 14.15
CA ALA A 180 6.12 -12.35 14.57
C ALA A 180 5.91 -10.92 15.10
N LEU A 181 4.97 -10.15 14.53
CA LEU A 181 4.63 -8.79 14.96
C LEU A 181 3.97 -8.77 16.36
N VAL A 182 3.18 -9.78 16.68
CA VAL A 182 2.50 -9.87 17.98
C VAL A 182 3.45 -10.33 19.09
N ASN A 183 4.49 -11.08 18.73
CA ASN A 183 5.42 -11.69 19.67
C ASN A 183 6.85 -11.16 19.49
N PRO A 184 7.11 -9.86 19.69
CA PRO A 184 8.44 -9.29 19.46
C PRO A 184 9.51 -9.85 20.40
N GLN A 185 9.12 -10.38 21.55
CA GLN A 185 10.00 -11.00 22.57
C GLN A 185 10.50 -12.40 22.19
N ILE A 186 9.94 -13.02 21.14
CA ILE A 186 10.34 -14.35 20.67
C ILE A 186 11.27 -14.18 19.45
N SER A 187 12.34 -15.00 19.38
CA SER A 187 13.19 -15.07 18.21
C SER A 187 12.58 -16.00 17.17
N PHE A 188 12.47 -15.52 15.92
CA PHE A 188 11.91 -16.28 14.81
C PHE A 188 12.92 -16.39 13.67
N THR A 189 13.07 -17.60 13.12
CA THR A 189 13.81 -17.81 11.86
C THR A 189 12.92 -18.52 10.86
N LEU A 190 13.00 -18.12 9.59
CA LEU A 190 12.32 -18.79 8.50
C LEU A 190 13.27 -19.04 7.35
N HIS A 191 13.35 -20.32 6.94
CA HIS A 191 14.14 -20.77 5.80
C HIS A 191 13.22 -21.29 4.70
N SER A 192 13.49 -20.92 3.46
CA SER A 192 12.78 -21.43 2.28
C SER A 192 13.77 -22.02 1.30
N ASN A 193 13.61 -23.30 0.98
CA ASN A 193 14.50 -24.04 0.08
C ASN A 193 16.00 -23.89 0.44
N GLY A 194 16.32 -23.91 1.75
CA GLY A 194 17.70 -23.76 2.24
C GLY A 194 18.20 -22.32 2.37
N THR A 195 17.46 -21.34 1.89
CA THR A 195 17.79 -19.91 2.03
C THR A 195 17.10 -19.31 3.25
N GLU A 196 17.85 -18.57 4.08
CA GLU A 196 17.29 -17.80 5.19
C GLU A 196 16.51 -16.59 4.65
N VAL A 197 15.20 -16.55 4.95
CA VAL A 197 14.30 -15.47 4.54
C VAL A 197 14.11 -14.46 5.66
N PHE A 198 13.91 -14.95 6.88
CA PHE A 198 13.78 -14.12 8.08
C PHE A 198 14.73 -14.60 9.18
N ASN A 199 15.33 -13.63 9.87
CA ASN A 199 16.10 -13.86 11.09
C ASN A 199 15.76 -12.72 12.07
N LEU A 200 14.69 -12.92 12.82
CA LEU A 200 14.10 -11.93 13.71
C LEU A 200 14.49 -12.26 15.16
N ARG A 201 15.43 -11.51 15.71
CA ARG A 201 15.83 -11.66 17.12
C ARG A 201 14.77 -11.08 18.06
N ALA A 202 14.74 -11.53 19.30
CA ALA A 202 13.91 -10.92 20.35
C ALA A 202 14.24 -9.42 20.47
N ALA A 203 13.22 -8.56 20.38
CA ALA A 203 13.37 -7.12 20.32
C ALA A 203 12.13 -6.41 20.90
N ASN A 204 12.15 -5.08 20.95
CA ASN A 204 10.94 -4.30 21.20
C ASN A 204 10.05 -4.24 19.94
N LEU A 205 8.80 -3.80 20.11
CA LEU A 205 7.83 -3.77 19.01
C LEU A 205 8.30 -2.92 17.82
N ARG A 206 8.86 -1.73 18.09
CA ARG A 206 9.34 -0.84 17.02
C ARG A 206 10.44 -1.52 16.20
N GLN A 207 11.42 -2.12 16.88
CA GLN A 207 12.51 -2.82 16.19
C GLN A 207 11.98 -4.03 15.39
N ARG A 208 11.01 -4.77 15.93
CA ARG A 208 10.36 -5.88 15.23
C ARG A 208 9.69 -5.44 13.92
N ILE A 209 8.98 -4.31 13.93
CA ILE A 209 8.38 -3.73 12.72
C ILE A 209 9.48 -3.39 11.70
N LEU A 210 10.59 -2.79 12.15
CA LEU A 210 11.72 -2.43 11.28
C LEU A 210 12.44 -3.66 10.72
N ASP A 211 12.56 -4.72 11.50
CA ASP A 211 13.21 -5.97 11.07
C ASP A 211 12.35 -6.71 10.00
N VAL A 212 11.02 -6.58 10.08
CA VAL A 212 10.09 -7.20 9.13
C VAL A 212 9.91 -6.37 7.86
N PHE A 213 9.67 -5.04 7.99
CA PHE A 213 9.28 -4.18 6.86
C PHE A 213 10.37 -3.23 6.40
N GLY A 214 11.51 -3.21 7.08
CA GLY A 214 12.67 -2.42 6.69
C GLY A 214 12.88 -1.13 7.49
N LYS A 215 14.13 -0.68 7.52
CA LYS A 215 14.58 0.44 8.36
C LYS A 215 13.98 1.79 7.99
N LYS A 216 13.47 1.97 6.75
CA LYS A 216 12.81 3.21 6.30
C LYS A 216 11.61 3.58 7.17
N PHE A 217 10.88 2.59 7.68
CA PHE A 217 9.75 2.83 8.58
C PHE A 217 10.10 3.55 9.88
N ASN A 218 11.39 3.61 10.24
CA ASN A 218 11.79 4.22 11.51
C ASN A 218 11.43 5.71 11.63
N HIS A 219 11.51 6.45 10.51
CA HIS A 219 11.21 7.89 10.47
C HIS A 219 9.72 8.17 10.21
N ASP A 220 9.01 7.18 9.70
CA ASP A 220 7.63 7.32 9.24
C ASP A 220 6.59 6.93 10.30
N LEU A 221 7.01 6.29 11.41
CA LEU A 221 6.11 5.77 12.43
C LEU A 221 5.99 6.71 13.64
N LEU A 222 4.75 7.13 13.92
CA LEU A 222 4.35 7.88 15.11
C LEU A 222 3.81 6.92 16.17
N PRO A 223 4.22 7.03 17.44
CA PRO A 223 3.68 6.19 18.50
C PRO A 223 2.23 6.58 18.81
N VAL A 224 1.37 5.58 18.94
CA VAL A 224 -0.02 5.73 19.38
C VAL A 224 -0.14 4.99 20.71
N ASN A 225 -0.57 5.69 21.75
CA ASN A 225 -0.81 5.08 23.06
C ASN A 225 -1.97 5.78 23.76
N VAL A 226 -3.04 5.05 24.02
CA VAL A 226 -4.19 5.52 24.77
C VAL A 226 -4.68 4.41 25.69
N GLU A 227 -4.97 4.74 26.92
CA GLU A 227 -5.51 3.83 27.93
C GLU A 227 -6.83 4.39 28.46
N THR A 228 -7.88 3.60 28.34
CA THR A 228 -9.22 3.92 28.80
C THR A 228 -9.80 2.77 29.60
N THR A 229 -10.95 2.97 30.21
CA THR A 229 -11.65 1.89 30.94
C THR A 229 -12.20 0.79 30.02
N MET A 230 -12.37 1.06 28.73
CA MET A 230 -12.93 0.12 27.75
C MET A 230 -11.86 -0.66 26.97
N CYS A 231 -10.76 0.00 26.63
CA CYS A 231 -9.68 -0.61 25.91
C CYS A 231 -8.38 0.17 26.10
N LYS A 232 -7.27 -0.55 25.94
CA LYS A 232 -5.97 0.07 25.77
C LYS A 232 -5.53 -0.14 24.32
N VAL A 233 -5.16 0.96 23.65
CA VAL A 233 -4.64 0.93 22.28
C VAL A 233 -3.20 1.40 22.31
N SER A 234 -2.30 0.61 21.76
CA SER A 234 -0.87 0.91 21.66
C SER A 234 -0.36 0.57 20.28
N GLY A 235 0.79 1.11 19.89
CA GLY A 235 1.42 0.78 18.63
C GLY A 235 1.91 1.99 17.86
N PHE A 236 1.78 1.93 16.52
CA PHE A 236 2.33 2.95 15.64
C PHE A 236 1.38 3.23 14.47
N ALA A 237 1.30 4.50 14.07
CA ALA A 237 0.62 4.96 12.86
C ALA A 237 1.62 5.72 11.99
N GLY A 238 1.45 5.70 10.67
CA GLY A 238 2.35 6.35 9.73
C GLY A 238 2.17 7.85 9.70
N LYS A 239 3.24 8.60 9.43
CA LYS A 239 3.14 10.02 9.10
C LYS A 239 2.32 10.23 7.82
N PRO A 240 1.68 11.40 7.62
CA PRO A 240 0.96 11.69 6.38
C PRO A 240 1.81 11.51 5.12
N GLU A 241 3.13 11.81 5.18
CA GLU A 241 4.06 11.68 4.04
C GLU A 241 4.30 10.19 3.65
N ALA A 242 4.02 9.26 4.55
CA ALA A 242 4.09 7.82 4.29
C ALA A 242 2.85 7.26 3.58
N ALA A 243 1.86 8.12 3.24
CA ALA A 243 0.66 7.71 2.55
C ALA A 243 0.94 7.20 1.14
N ARG A 244 0.22 6.14 0.71
CA ARG A 244 0.35 5.51 -0.61
C ARG A 244 -1.01 5.05 -1.11
N LYS A 245 -1.14 4.94 -2.43
CA LYS A 245 -2.37 4.42 -3.06
C LYS A 245 -2.54 2.91 -2.89
N LYS A 246 -1.43 2.16 -2.81
CA LYS A 246 -1.41 0.69 -2.77
C LYS A 246 -0.22 0.18 -1.96
N GLY A 247 -0.26 -1.10 -1.58
CA GLY A 247 0.83 -1.77 -0.88
C GLY A 247 1.06 -1.24 0.53
N VAL A 248 0.01 -0.82 1.22
CA VAL A 248 0.11 -0.23 2.55
C VAL A 248 -0.03 -1.30 3.63
N HIS A 249 0.92 -1.35 4.54
CA HIS A 249 0.95 -2.30 5.65
C HIS A 249 0.01 -1.84 6.77
N GLN A 250 -1.14 -2.51 6.90
CA GLN A 250 -2.19 -2.15 7.84
C GLN A 250 -2.52 -3.35 8.73
N PHE A 251 -2.18 -3.25 10.02
CA PHE A 251 -2.34 -4.34 10.94
C PHE A 251 -3.07 -3.89 12.21
N PHE A 252 -4.14 -4.62 12.52
CA PHE A 252 -4.79 -4.57 13.83
C PHE A 252 -4.57 -5.89 14.57
N PHE A 253 -4.29 -5.78 15.83
CA PHE A 253 -4.18 -6.91 16.75
C PHE A 253 -5.04 -6.68 17.96
N VAL A 254 -5.74 -7.71 18.44
CA VAL A 254 -6.52 -7.66 19.68
C VAL A 254 -6.16 -8.86 20.55
N ASN A 255 -5.77 -8.59 21.79
CA ASN A 255 -5.34 -9.62 22.74
C ASN A 255 -4.38 -10.65 22.12
N GLY A 256 -3.39 -10.17 21.35
CA GLY A 256 -2.41 -11.02 20.68
C GLY A 256 -2.86 -11.68 19.38
N ARG A 257 -4.04 -11.37 18.82
CA ARG A 257 -4.56 -11.95 17.57
C ARG A 257 -4.68 -10.93 16.47
N TYR A 258 -4.28 -11.29 15.26
CA TYR A 258 -4.51 -10.47 14.07
C TYR A 258 -6.01 -10.39 13.76
N MET A 259 -6.49 -9.18 13.49
CA MET A 259 -7.87 -8.97 13.02
C MET A 259 -7.93 -8.09 11.78
N LYS A 260 -8.99 -8.31 10.99
CA LYS A 260 -9.43 -7.39 9.95
C LYS A 260 -10.69 -6.69 10.43
N HIS A 261 -10.65 -5.36 10.51
CA HIS A 261 -11.79 -4.57 10.97
C HIS A 261 -11.99 -3.34 10.10
N PRO A 262 -12.81 -3.44 9.03
CA PRO A 262 -13.03 -2.34 8.09
C PRO A 262 -13.56 -1.06 8.75
N TYR A 263 -14.36 -1.20 9.80
CA TYR A 263 -14.91 -0.06 10.55
C TYR A 263 -13.81 0.70 11.32
N PHE A 264 -12.87 0.00 11.96
CA PHE A 264 -11.73 0.63 12.64
C PHE A 264 -10.70 1.18 11.64
N ASN A 265 -10.57 0.57 10.45
CA ASN A 265 -9.77 1.17 9.38
C ASN A 265 -10.30 2.56 9.03
N LYS A 266 -11.63 2.72 8.92
CA LYS A 266 -12.25 4.03 8.69
C LYS A 266 -11.98 5.00 9.84
N ALA A 267 -11.88 4.54 11.10
CA ALA A 267 -11.54 5.39 12.24
C ALA A 267 -10.12 5.97 12.12
N VAL A 268 -9.14 5.10 11.76
CA VAL A 268 -7.76 5.53 11.50
C VAL A 268 -7.74 6.52 10.34
N MET A 269 -8.36 6.18 9.20
CA MET A 269 -8.34 7.03 8.01
C MET A 269 -9.04 8.37 8.23
N ALA A 270 -10.09 8.44 9.08
CA ALA A 270 -10.75 9.69 9.47
C ALA A 270 -9.84 10.63 10.26
N ALA A 271 -8.80 10.10 10.93
CA ALA A 271 -7.80 10.94 11.60
C ALA A 271 -6.88 11.67 10.60
N TYR A 272 -6.73 11.14 9.39
CA TYR A 272 -5.93 11.73 8.31
C TYR A 272 -6.76 12.54 7.31
N ASP A 273 -8.04 12.82 7.62
CA ASP A 273 -8.88 13.63 6.73
C ASP A 273 -8.20 14.99 6.44
N ARG A 274 -8.11 15.34 5.15
CA ARG A 274 -7.40 16.53 4.62
C ARG A 274 -5.88 16.58 4.80
N LEU A 275 -5.26 15.57 5.43
CA LEU A 275 -3.80 15.50 5.59
C LEU A 275 -3.15 14.67 4.49
N ILE A 276 -3.91 13.78 3.85
CA ILE A 276 -3.43 12.91 2.77
C ILE A 276 -4.30 13.06 1.52
N PRO A 277 -3.75 12.80 0.32
CA PRO A 277 -4.53 12.81 -0.92
C PRO A 277 -5.69 11.80 -0.89
N VAL A 278 -6.78 12.13 -1.57
CA VAL A 278 -7.97 11.25 -1.66
C VAL A 278 -7.61 9.92 -2.33
N GLY A 279 -7.93 8.82 -1.64
CA GLY A 279 -7.66 7.46 -2.11
C GLY A 279 -6.30 6.90 -1.71
N GLU A 280 -5.49 7.65 -1.01
CA GLU A 280 -4.27 7.15 -0.36
C GLU A 280 -4.55 6.64 1.05
N GLN A 281 -3.67 5.76 1.54
CA GLN A 281 -3.78 5.10 2.83
C GLN A 281 -2.44 5.19 3.55
N VAL A 282 -2.47 5.17 4.89
CA VAL A 282 -1.26 5.19 5.73
C VAL A 282 -0.99 3.81 6.33
N PRO A 283 0.27 3.46 6.58
CA PRO A 283 0.62 2.25 7.32
C PRO A 283 0.28 2.42 8.80
N TYR A 284 -0.16 1.33 9.45
CA TYR A 284 -0.35 1.30 10.90
C TYR A 284 -0.20 -0.10 11.46
N PHE A 285 0.23 -0.16 12.74
CA PHE A 285 0.43 -1.36 13.54
C PHE A 285 -0.17 -1.10 14.91
N LEU A 286 -1.45 -1.44 15.10
CA LEU A 286 -2.22 -1.05 16.28
C LEU A 286 -2.68 -2.28 17.07
N TYR A 287 -2.43 -2.25 18.35
CA TYR A 287 -2.63 -3.35 19.30
C TYR A 287 -3.68 -2.93 20.30
N PHE A 288 -4.72 -3.73 20.42
CA PHE A 288 -5.83 -3.55 21.35
C PHE A 288 -5.72 -4.56 22.48
N GLU A 289 -5.76 -4.08 23.71
CA GLU A 289 -6.01 -4.88 24.90
C GLU A 289 -7.42 -4.55 25.38
N VAL A 290 -8.30 -5.57 25.35
CA VAL A 290 -9.73 -5.46 25.69
C VAL A 290 -10.08 -6.63 26.62
N ASP A 291 -11.02 -6.46 27.55
CA ASP A 291 -11.51 -7.58 28.36
C ASP A 291 -12.07 -8.66 27.42
N PRO A 292 -11.62 -9.92 27.54
CA PRO A 292 -12.15 -11.02 26.72
C PRO A 292 -13.67 -11.16 26.73
N LYS A 293 -14.35 -10.67 27.78
CA LYS A 293 -15.81 -10.70 27.88
C LYS A 293 -16.50 -9.72 26.91
N ASP A 294 -15.81 -8.64 26.52
CA ASP A 294 -16.37 -7.57 25.69
C ASP A 294 -16.14 -7.85 24.20
N ILE A 295 -15.55 -9.00 23.86
CA ILE A 295 -15.25 -9.40 22.49
C ILE A 295 -15.73 -10.81 22.17
N ASP A 296 -16.26 -11.01 20.97
CA ASP A 296 -16.52 -12.35 20.42
C ASP A 296 -15.53 -12.66 19.29
N VAL A 297 -14.67 -13.65 19.54
CA VAL A 297 -13.62 -14.12 18.62
C VAL A 297 -14.11 -15.32 17.78
N ASN A 298 -15.18 -15.99 18.19
CA ASN A 298 -15.63 -17.25 17.59
C ASN A 298 -16.63 -17.08 16.44
N ILE A 299 -16.53 -16.02 15.66
CA ILE A 299 -17.47 -15.70 14.59
C ILE A 299 -17.13 -16.47 13.31
N HIS A 300 -15.84 -16.58 12.97
CA HIS A 300 -15.36 -17.21 11.75
C HIS A 300 -14.29 -18.27 12.03
N PRO A 301 -14.21 -19.37 11.24
CA PRO A 301 -13.17 -20.41 11.43
C PRO A 301 -11.75 -19.88 11.43
N THR A 302 -11.46 -18.84 10.62
CA THR A 302 -10.14 -18.21 10.56
C THR A 302 -9.82 -17.29 11.74
N LYS A 303 -10.80 -16.98 12.59
CA LYS A 303 -10.68 -16.10 13.77
C LYS A 303 -10.11 -14.69 13.46
N THR A 304 -10.28 -14.22 12.23
CA THR A 304 -9.78 -12.90 11.79
C THR A 304 -10.82 -11.79 11.89
N GLU A 305 -12.09 -12.16 12.06
CA GLU A 305 -13.20 -11.24 12.29
C GLU A 305 -13.59 -11.33 13.76
N ILE A 306 -13.62 -10.20 14.44
CA ILE A 306 -13.90 -10.10 15.88
C ILE A 306 -14.97 -9.04 16.05
N LYS A 307 -16.00 -9.33 16.85
CA LYS A 307 -17.01 -8.37 17.26
C LYS A 307 -16.66 -7.81 18.63
N PHE A 308 -16.84 -6.53 18.77
CA PHE A 308 -16.71 -5.81 20.03
C PHE A 308 -18.09 -5.41 20.53
N GLU A 309 -18.31 -5.46 21.82
CA GLU A 309 -19.59 -5.01 22.40
C GLU A 309 -19.80 -3.51 22.18
N ASN A 310 -18.75 -2.70 22.29
CA ASN A 310 -18.80 -1.24 22.21
C ASN A 310 -18.00 -0.69 21.01
N GLU A 311 -18.24 -1.18 19.79
CA GLU A 311 -17.49 -0.80 18.57
C GLU A 311 -17.45 0.71 18.33
N GLN A 312 -18.58 1.42 18.58
CA GLN A 312 -18.69 2.85 18.31
C GLN A 312 -17.81 3.67 19.27
N ALA A 313 -17.75 3.29 20.55
CA ALA A 313 -16.90 3.97 21.52
C ALA A 313 -15.41 3.74 21.22
N ILE A 314 -15.03 2.50 20.90
CA ILE A 314 -13.66 2.14 20.50
C ILE A 314 -13.26 2.89 19.23
N TRP A 315 -14.17 3.06 18.27
CA TRP A 315 -13.93 3.85 17.05
C TRP A 315 -13.55 5.30 17.39
N GLN A 316 -14.29 5.94 18.32
CA GLN A 316 -14.01 7.31 18.73
C GLN A 316 -12.67 7.44 19.47
N ILE A 317 -12.39 6.49 20.38
CA ILE A 317 -11.11 6.42 21.11
C ILE A 317 -9.95 6.26 20.12
N LEU A 318 -10.06 5.34 19.18
CA LEU A 318 -9.04 5.09 18.16
C LEU A 318 -8.78 6.32 17.28
N SER A 319 -9.86 6.95 16.77
CA SER A 319 -9.74 8.14 15.94
C SER A 319 -9.10 9.30 16.70
N ALA A 320 -9.46 9.50 17.97
CA ALA A 320 -8.89 10.53 18.83
C ALA A 320 -7.39 10.27 19.11
N ALA A 321 -7.03 9.03 19.47
CA ALA A 321 -5.65 8.65 19.74
C ALA A 321 -4.72 8.82 18.54
N VAL A 322 -5.18 8.46 17.34
CA VAL A 322 -4.40 8.67 16.11
C VAL A 322 -4.28 10.16 15.78
N LYS A 323 -5.35 10.96 15.94
CA LYS A 323 -5.31 12.41 15.76
C LYS A 323 -4.34 13.09 16.71
N GLU A 324 -4.35 12.69 17.98
CA GLU A 324 -3.42 13.19 18.99
C GLU A 324 -1.97 12.89 18.61
N SER A 325 -1.67 11.65 18.20
CA SER A 325 -0.33 11.27 17.74
C SER A 325 0.13 12.10 16.55
N ILE A 326 -0.73 12.37 15.57
CA ILE A 326 -0.41 13.20 14.42
C ILE A 326 -0.18 14.66 14.87
N GLY A 327 -1.02 15.18 15.77
CA GLY A 327 -0.93 16.56 16.27
C GLY A 327 0.35 16.83 17.07
N MET A 328 0.82 15.87 17.85
CA MET A 328 2.05 15.97 18.65
C MET A 328 3.32 16.00 17.78
N PHE A 329 3.28 15.45 16.57
CA PHE A 329 4.42 15.31 15.66
C PHE A 329 4.29 16.15 14.38
N ASN A 330 3.19 16.89 14.20
CA ASN A 330 3.20 17.99 13.26
C ASN A 330 4.13 19.06 13.86
N ASP A 331 5.37 19.06 13.41
CA ASP A 331 6.27 20.18 13.54
C ASP A 331 5.63 21.40 12.84
N VAL A 332 4.73 22.07 13.52
CA VAL A 332 4.59 23.50 13.29
C VAL A 332 5.97 24.04 13.70
N PRO A 333 6.76 24.62 12.78
CA PRO A 333 7.93 25.34 13.20
C PRO A 333 7.43 26.34 14.23
N THR A 334 7.67 26.07 15.51
CA THR A 334 7.62 27.10 16.53
C THR A 334 8.61 28.11 16.00
N ILE A 335 8.11 29.24 15.51
CA ILE A 335 8.93 30.41 15.30
C ILE A 335 9.38 30.75 16.73
N ASP A 336 10.51 30.18 17.09
CA ASP A 336 11.25 30.59 18.28
C ASP A 336 11.67 32.03 17.96
N PHE A 337 10.90 32.96 18.44
CA PHE A 337 11.37 34.32 18.56
C PHE A 337 12.47 34.28 19.62
N ASP A 338 13.70 34.18 19.14
CA ASP A 338 14.88 34.28 19.94
C ASP A 338 14.77 35.57 20.76
N THR A 339 14.48 35.42 22.04
CA THR A 339 14.23 36.55 22.93
C THR A 339 15.50 37.05 23.59
N GLU A 340 16.69 36.52 23.17
CA GLU A 340 17.98 36.92 23.76
C GLU A 340 18.41 38.33 23.41
N ASP A 341 17.90 38.95 22.35
CA ASP A 341 18.22 40.34 21.94
C ASP A 341 17.01 41.30 22.03
N LYS A 342 16.05 41.06 22.93
CA LYS A 342 15.03 42.09 23.17
C LYS A 342 15.62 43.22 23.99
N PRO A 343 15.63 44.47 23.46
CA PRO A 343 15.88 45.63 24.32
C PRO A 343 14.88 45.62 25.46
N GLU A 344 15.37 45.77 26.69
CA GLU A 344 14.52 45.88 27.87
C GLU A 344 13.43 46.90 27.61
N ILE A 345 12.16 46.48 27.66
CA ILE A 345 11.03 47.41 27.61
C ILE A 345 11.10 48.21 28.92
N PRO A 346 11.40 49.52 28.87
CA PRO A 346 11.46 50.30 30.10
C PRO A 346 10.10 50.25 30.80
N MET A 347 10.10 49.86 32.06
CA MET A 347 8.91 49.85 32.86
C MET A 347 8.33 51.28 32.90
N PHE A 348 7.07 51.41 32.46
CA PHE A 348 6.34 52.64 32.48
C PHE A 348 6.21 53.11 33.92
N ASN A 349 6.89 54.26 34.24
CA ASN A 349 6.82 54.90 35.52
C ASN A 349 5.78 56.06 35.42
N PRO A 350 4.61 55.97 36.07
CA PRO A 350 3.54 56.99 35.89
C PRO A 350 3.87 58.36 36.47
N GLU A 351 4.97 58.51 37.18
CA GLU A 351 5.36 59.77 37.82
C GLU A 351 6.30 60.69 37.01
N GLU A 352 6.76 60.27 35.84
CA GLU A 352 7.56 61.09 34.92
C GLU A 352 6.82 61.30 33.59
N ILE A 353 5.84 62.21 33.58
CA ILE A 353 5.23 62.69 32.34
C ILE A 353 5.88 64.01 31.93
N PRO A 354 6.87 63.98 31.00
CA PRO A 354 7.19 65.22 30.28
C PRO A 354 6.05 65.47 29.31
N SER A 355 5.51 66.69 29.29
CA SER A 355 4.44 67.13 28.38
C SER A 355 4.79 66.74 26.93
N ALA A 356 4.17 65.72 26.42
CA ALA A 356 4.33 65.27 25.04
C ALA A 356 3.74 66.33 24.11
N SER A 357 4.58 67.08 23.44
CA SER A 357 4.15 67.87 22.28
C SER A 357 3.84 66.92 21.13
N ALA A 358 2.67 67.04 20.52
CA ALA A 358 2.27 66.23 19.38
C ALA A 358 3.33 66.25 18.27
N PRO A 359 3.68 65.09 17.68
CA PRO A 359 4.68 65.03 16.63
C PRO A 359 4.23 65.89 15.43
N LYS A 360 5.04 66.86 15.04
CA LYS A 360 4.81 67.64 13.81
C LYS A 360 5.18 66.76 12.62
N ILE A 361 4.17 66.32 11.86
CA ILE A 361 4.37 65.64 10.60
C ILE A 361 4.87 66.65 9.58
N SER A 362 6.16 66.63 9.25
CA SER A 362 6.66 67.40 8.11
C SER A 362 6.53 66.57 6.84
N VAL A 363 5.57 66.92 6.02
CA VAL A 363 5.36 66.30 4.70
C VAL A 363 6.34 67.00 3.74
N ASN A 364 7.28 66.25 3.18
CA ASN A 364 8.15 66.73 2.13
C ASN A 364 7.42 66.60 0.77
N PRO A 365 6.96 67.70 0.15
CA PRO A 365 6.17 67.65 -1.08
C PRO A 365 6.96 67.21 -2.32
N GLY A 366 8.29 67.02 -2.18
CA GLY A 366 9.18 66.54 -3.26
C GLY A 366 9.57 65.05 -3.16
N TYR A 367 9.00 64.31 -2.20
CA TYR A 367 9.33 62.88 -2.07
C TYR A 367 8.58 62.05 -3.11
N ASN A 368 9.29 61.50 -4.07
CA ASN A 368 8.76 60.55 -5.03
C ASN A 368 9.49 59.20 -4.84
N PRO A 369 8.78 58.18 -4.32
CA PRO A 369 9.38 56.90 -4.02
C PRO A 369 9.83 56.12 -5.27
N PHE A 370 9.49 56.56 -6.48
CA PHE A 370 9.84 55.93 -7.75
C PHE A 370 11.00 56.61 -8.49
N LYS A 371 11.68 57.61 -7.89
CA LYS A 371 12.88 58.20 -8.48
C LYS A 371 14.13 57.62 -7.83
N THR A 372 14.86 56.77 -8.55
CA THR A 372 16.17 56.27 -8.17
C THR A 372 17.20 57.40 -8.18
N ARG A 373 17.78 57.73 -7.04
CA ARG A 373 18.96 58.63 -6.95
C ARG A 373 20.23 57.86 -7.23
N SER A 374 20.94 58.19 -8.28
CA SER A 374 22.36 57.84 -8.47
C SER A 374 23.22 58.61 -7.48
N THR A 375 23.76 57.92 -6.49
CA THR A 375 24.74 58.52 -5.54
C THR A 375 26.14 58.10 -5.95
N THR A 376 26.90 59.04 -6.44
CA THR A 376 28.38 59.01 -6.49
C THR A 376 28.92 59.02 -5.08
N MET A 377 29.60 57.95 -4.66
CA MET A 377 30.29 57.87 -3.38
C MET A 377 31.79 57.98 -3.57
N ALA A 378 32.38 58.90 -2.80
CA ALA A 378 33.80 59.05 -2.58
C ALA A 378 34.35 57.92 -1.70
N LYS A 379 35.57 57.48 -2.00
CA LYS A 379 36.30 56.42 -1.30
C LYS A 379 36.72 56.83 0.11
N PRO A 380 36.80 55.91 1.05
CA PRO A 380 37.85 55.89 2.07
C PRO A 380 38.83 54.72 1.85
N VAL A 381 40.10 55.06 2.15
CA VAL A 381 41.27 54.20 2.11
C VAL A 381 41.33 53.33 3.37
N GLY A 382 41.71 52.03 3.22
CA GLY A 382 42.30 51.29 4.32
C GLY A 382 42.04 49.80 4.40
N ALA A 383 43.13 49.07 4.14
CA ALA A 383 43.52 47.74 4.64
C ALA A 383 42.74 46.48 4.29
N GLY A 384 43.46 45.63 3.59
CA GLY A 384 43.15 44.38 2.95
C GLY A 384 42.87 43.18 3.81
N PHE A 385 42.20 42.24 3.11
CA PHE A 385 42.49 40.78 3.12
C PHE A 385 41.72 40.14 1.95
N PRO A 386 42.25 39.12 1.25
CA PRO A 386 41.69 38.60 0.02
C PRO A 386 40.63 37.49 0.33
N GLY A 387 39.44 37.67 -0.21
CA GLY A 387 38.38 36.64 -0.26
C GLY A 387 38.03 36.30 -1.71
N PRO A 388 37.50 35.13 -2.01
CA PRO A 388 37.42 34.58 -3.35
C PRO A 388 36.38 35.30 -4.24
N SER A 389 36.75 35.45 -5.51
CA SER A 389 35.97 36.04 -6.59
C SER A 389 34.66 35.31 -6.87
N SER A 390 33.52 35.97 -6.71
CA SER A 390 32.26 35.59 -7.31
C SER A 390 32.01 36.47 -8.54
N THR A 391 32.14 35.88 -9.70
CA THR A 391 31.69 36.49 -10.97
C THR A 391 30.16 36.54 -10.95
N LYS A 392 29.64 37.77 -10.92
CA LYS A 392 28.23 38.04 -11.23
C LYS A 392 28.06 38.07 -12.76
N PRO A 393 27.01 37.47 -13.33
CA PRO A 393 26.69 37.63 -14.74
C PRO A 393 26.19 39.07 -14.98
N GLU A 394 26.75 39.71 -15.99
CA GLU A 394 26.26 40.98 -16.53
C GLU A 394 24.87 40.78 -17.11
N ILE A 395 23.91 41.54 -16.61
CA ILE A 395 22.55 41.58 -17.18
C ILE A 395 22.61 42.58 -18.33
N ASP A 396 22.41 42.09 -19.55
CA ASP A 396 22.29 42.87 -20.77
C ASP A 396 21.14 43.87 -20.66
N GLN A 397 21.46 45.19 -20.87
CA GLN A 397 20.48 46.28 -20.73
C GLN A 397 19.58 46.47 -21.94
N ASN A 398 19.42 45.45 -22.81
CA ASN A 398 18.62 45.53 -24.05
C ASN A 398 17.28 44.83 -24.01
N TRP A 399 16.68 44.68 -22.84
CA TRP A 399 15.34 44.05 -22.76
C TRP A 399 14.20 44.92 -23.34
N GLU A 400 14.40 46.25 -23.48
CA GLU A 400 13.41 47.15 -24.14
C GLU A 400 13.24 46.90 -25.64
N GLN A 401 14.24 46.35 -26.32
CA GLN A 401 14.16 46.00 -27.74
C GLN A 401 13.34 44.76 -28.06
N LEU A 402 13.04 43.96 -27.05
CA LEU A 402 12.16 42.76 -27.18
C LEU A 402 10.67 43.12 -27.23
N TYR A 403 10.28 44.36 -26.89
CA TYR A 403 8.89 44.82 -26.90
C TYR A 403 8.52 45.73 -28.08
N GLU A 404 9.46 46.11 -28.96
CA GLU A 404 9.15 46.91 -30.13
C GLU A 404 8.40 46.19 -31.25
N GLY A 405 8.31 44.85 -31.22
CA GLY A 405 7.55 44.03 -32.16
C GLY A 405 6.09 43.74 -31.76
N LEU A 406 5.64 44.14 -30.56
CA LEU A 406 4.31 43.80 -30.05
C LEU A 406 3.29 44.96 -30.06
N LYS A 407 3.69 46.15 -30.56
CA LYS A 407 2.81 47.33 -30.60
C LYS A 407 1.95 47.48 -31.85
N ASP A 408 2.12 46.62 -32.83
CA ASP A 408 1.40 46.78 -34.13
C ASP A 408 0.26 45.78 -34.36
N GLN A 409 -0.25 45.10 -33.35
CA GLN A 409 -1.37 44.15 -33.51
C GLN A 409 -2.64 44.46 -32.68
N ASP A 410 -2.74 45.60 -31.99
CA ASP A 410 -3.89 45.91 -31.11
C ASP A 410 -4.80 47.05 -31.64
N GLU A 411 -4.92 47.24 -32.97
CA GLU A 411 -5.94 48.12 -33.57
C GLU A 411 -6.71 47.42 -34.71
N GLN A 412 -7.51 46.40 -34.37
CA GLN A 412 -8.71 46.06 -35.13
C GLN A 412 -9.79 45.59 -34.18
N GLN A 413 -10.44 46.54 -33.51
CA GLN A 413 -11.77 46.38 -32.90
C GLN A 413 -12.79 46.19 -34.03
N HIS A 414 -13.32 44.99 -34.18
CA HIS A 414 -14.58 44.77 -34.87
C HIS A 414 -15.74 44.91 -33.86
N THR A 415 -16.44 46.03 -33.95
CA THR A 415 -17.76 46.32 -33.42
C THR A 415 -18.76 45.27 -33.90
N MET A 416 -19.47 44.66 -32.96
CA MET A 416 -20.70 43.90 -33.23
C MET A 416 -21.81 44.91 -33.69
N GLU A 417 -22.29 44.75 -34.91
CA GLU A 417 -23.63 45.23 -35.30
C GLU A 417 -24.62 44.06 -35.32
N LEU A 418 -25.71 44.27 -34.63
CA LEU A 418 -26.86 43.40 -34.47
C LEU A 418 -27.91 43.79 -35.50
N PHE A 419 -28.53 42.83 -36.20
CA PHE A 419 -29.74 42.84 -37.02
C PHE A 419 -29.72 43.58 -38.36
N ASP A 420 -29.93 42.79 -39.43
CA ASP A 420 -31.12 42.92 -40.30
C ASP A 420 -31.24 41.73 -41.29
N GLU A 421 -32.41 41.11 -41.34
CA GLU A 421 -32.96 40.26 -42.39
C GLU A 421 -33.64 41.16 -43.44
N PRO A 422 -34.20 40.59 -44.53
CA PRO A 422 -33.77 39.63 -45.54
C PRO A 422 -33.89 40.21 -46.97
N GLU A 423 -33.40 39.54 -48.01
CA GLU A 423 -34.15 39.50 -49.28
C GLU A 423 -33.68 38.38 -50.25
N GLN A 424 -34.67 37.83 -50.86
CA GLN A 424 -34.77 36.74 -51.80
C GLN A 424 -34.02 36.97 -53.11
N ALA A 425 -33.48 35.97 -53.72
CA ALA A 425 -33.89 35.52 -55.07
C ALA A 425 -33.12 34.34 -55.64
N THR A 426 -33.85 33.30 -55.86
CA THR A 426 -33.98 32.42 -57.04
C THR A 426 -32.81 31.62 -57.59
N ALA A 427 -33.00 30.31 -57.38
CA ALA A 427 -33.01 29.21 -58.35
C ALA A 427 -31.74 28.84 -59.12
N ALA A 428 -31.18 27.71 -58.90
CA ALA A 428 -31.35 26.51 -59.69
C ALA A 428 -30.27 25.47 -59.40
N GLY A 429 -30.72 24.31 -59.03
CA GLY A 429 -30.15 23.10 -59.58
C GLY A 429 -29.05 22.38 -58.76
N THR A 430 -29.49 21.27 -58.18
CA THR A 430 -28.80 19.98 -58.10
C THR A 430 -27.74 19.76 -56.99
N THR A 431 -28.10 18.72 -56.23
CA THR A 431 -27.29 17.86 -55.38
C THR A 431 -27.05 18.36 -53.95
N ALA A 432 -28.06 18.08 -53.11
CA ALA A 432 -27.91 17.87 -51.69
C ALA A 432 -27.06 16.62 -51.43
N ASN A 433 -25.77 16.80 -51.21
CA ASN A 433 -24.93 15.79 -50.55
C ASN A 433 -23.49 16.31 -50.41
N SER A 434 -23.24 17.31 -49.56
CA SER A 434 -21.87 17.59 -49.09
C SER A 434 -21.75 18.79 -48.13
N ILE A 435 -22.66 18.98 -47.19
CA ILE A 435 -22.49 20.09 -46.22
C ILE A 435 -22.11 19.64 -44.80
N ILE A 436 -21.78 18.37 -44.63
CA ILE A 436 -21.31 17.89 -43.28
C ILE A 436 -19.88 17.29 -43.34
N ALA A 437 -19.10 17.60 -44.38
CA ALA A 437 -17.82 16.93 -44.59
C ALA A 437 -16.55 17.72 -44.24
N GLU A 438 -16.62 18.95 -43.75
CA GLU A 438 -15.38 19.72 -43.48
C GLU A 438 -15.55 20.73 -42.33
N LYS A 439 -15.89 20.26 -41.11
CA LYS A 439 -15.40 20.91 -39.91
C LYS A 439 -14.93 19.80 -38.97
N SER A 440 -13.64 19.78 -38.73
CA SER A 440 -13.07 19.02 -37.58
C SER A 440 -14.00 19.22 -36.42
N PRO A 441 -14.50 18.14 -35.78
CA PRO A 441 -15.35 18.32 -34.62
C PRO A 441 -14.53 19.08 -33.57
N SER A 442 -14.96 20.30 -33.23
CA SER A 442 -14.36 21.04 -32.14
C SER A 442 -14.63 20.26 -30.87
N HIS A 443 -13.56 19.73 -30.29
CA HIS A 443 -13.63 19.02 -29.01
C HIS A 443 -13.82 20.05 -27.89
N TYR A 444 -14.70 19.76 -26.95
CA TYR A 444 -14.92 20.58 -25.78
C TYR A 444 -14.49 19.84 -24.51
N GLN A 445 -13.60 20.44 -23.72
CA GLN A 445 -13.18 19.87 -22.46
C GLN A 445 -14.07 20.38 -21.30
N TYR A 446 -14.64 19.45 -20.54
CA TYR A 446 -15.46 19.76 -19.37
C TYR A 446 -14.72 19.45 -18.07
N LYS A 447 -14.52 20.47 -17.22
CA LYS A 447 -13.88 20.42 -15.89
C LYS A 447 -12.48 19.75 -15.88
N GLY A 448 -11.71 19.83 -17.00
CA GLY A 448 -10.40 19.17 -17.08
C GLY A 448 -10.47 17.66 -16.90
N LYS A 449 -11.62 17.04 -17.18
CA LYS A 449 -11.82 15.60 -16.93
C LYS A 449 -12.44 14.87 -18.11
N TYR A 450 -13.39 15.49 -18.79
CA TYR A 450 -14.13 14.88 -19.89
C TYR A 450 -13.92 15.66 -21.18
N ILE A 451 -13.73 14.93 -22.28
CA ILE A 451 -13.75 15.48 -23.62
C ILE A 451 -15.09 15.15 -24.24
N MET A 452 -15.79 16.16 -24.71
CA MET A 452 -17.08 16.06 -25.36
C MET A 452 -16.92 16.35 -26.84
N THR A 453 -17.47 15.53 -27.70
CA THR A 453 -17.45 15.73 -29.17
C THR A 453 -18.76 15.30 -29.77
N ALA A 454 -19.24 16.06 -30.76
CA ALA A 454 -20.43 15.72 -31.51
C ALA A 454 -20.15 14.56 -32.48
N VAL A 455 -21.03 13.56 -32.46
CA VAL A 455 -21.02 12.42 -33.38
C VAL A 455 -22.38 12.28 -34.04
N LYS A 456 -22.46 11.55 -35.15
CA LYS A 456 -23.73 11.39 -35.89
C LYS A 456 -24.87 10.82 -35.05
N SER A 457 -24.55 10.06 -33.99
CA SER A 457 -25.51 9.40 -33.09
C SER A 457 -25.87 10.24 -31.88
N GLY A 458 -25.22 11.39 -31.62
CA GLY A 458 -25.45 12.21 -30.45
C GLY A 458 -24.17 12.87 -29.92
N LEU A 459 -24.03 12.97 -28.62
CA LEU A 459 -22.87 13.55 -27.94
C LEU A 459 -22.01 12.44 -27.33
N MET A 460 -20.79 12.29 -27.80
CA MET A 460 -19.79 11.39 -27.22
C MET A 460 -19.05 12.09 -26.08
N ILE A 461 -18.98 11.42 -24.94
CA ILE A 461 -18.29 11.88 -23.72
C ILE A 461 -17.18 10.89 -23.42
N ILE A 462 -15.94 11.36 -23.36
CA ILE A 462 -14.73 10.55 -23.15
C ILE A 462 -14.09 10.99 -21.82
N ASP A 463 -13.76 10.07 -20.93
CA ASP A 463 -12.92 10.36 -19.77
C ASP A 463 -11.46 10.43 -20.21
N GLN A 464 -10.85 11.64 -20.16
CA GLN A 464 -9.50 11.89 -20.68
C GLN A 464 -8.42 11.04 -20.01
N HIS A 465 -8.50 10.86 -18.68
CA HIS A 465 -7.54 10.04 -17.96
C HIS A 465 -7.63 8.55 -18.35
N ARG A 466 -8.86 8.03 -18.43
CA ARG A 466 -9.10 6.62 -18.80
C ARG A 466 -8.74 6.34 -20.25
N ALA A 467 -9.01 7.29 -21.14
CA ALA A 467 -8.59 7.21 -22.55
C ALA A 467 -7.06 7.13 -22.66
N HIS A 468 -6.35 8.02 -21.97
CA HIS A 468 -4.89 8.01 -21.99
C HIS A 468 -4.30 6.75 -21.34
N VAL A 469 -4.88 6.26 -20.24
CA VAL A 469 -4.50 4.96 -19.66
C VAL A 469 -4.63 3.82 -20.69
N ARG A 470 -5.70 3.81 -21.49
CA ARG A 470 -5.90 2.78 -22.51
C ARG A 470 -4.84 2.87 -23.62
N ILE A 471 -4.58 4.06 -24.13
CA ILE A 471 -3.57 4.30 -25.16
C ILE A 471 -2.18 3.86 -24.69
N LEU A 472 -1.76 4.36 -23.52
CA LEU A 472 -0.45 4.03 -22.95
C LEU A 472 -0.29 2.54 -22.64
N PHE A 473 -1.34 1.91 -22.17
CA PHE A 473 -1.32 0.48 -21.88
C PHE A 473 -1.01 -0.35 -23.13
N GLU A 474 -1.67 -0.08 -24.25
CA GLU A 474 -1.41 -0.79 -25.51
C GLU A 474 -0.02 -0.48 -26.08
N GLN A 475 0.43 0.78 -25.96
CA GLN A 475 1.78 1.16 -26.34
C GLN A 475 2.84 0.41 -25.52
N TYR A 476 2.68 0.37 -24.21
CA TYR A 476 3.63 -0.32 -23.33
C TYR A 476 3.62 -1.84 -23.53
N LEU A 477 2.46 -2.45 -23.75
CA LEU A 477 2.40 -3.89 -24.09
C LEU A 477 3.14 -4.19 -25.39
N LYS A 478 2.96 -3.34 -26.41
CA LYS A 478 3.68 -3.49 -27.69
C LYS A 478 5.18 -3.32 -27.50
N GLN A 479 5.62 -2.30 -26.78
CA GLN A 479 7.03 -2.06 -26.48
C GLN A 479 7.65 -3.20 -25.66
N LEU A 480 6.90 -3.80 -24.70
CA LEU A 480 7.31 -5.00 -23.97
C LEU A 480 7.55 -6.20 -24.89
N ALA A 481 6.61 -6.43 -25.82
CA ALA A 481 6.71 -7.52 -26.79
C ALA A 481 7.91 -7.33 -27.74
N GLU A 482 8.18 -6.11 -28.15
CA GLU A 482 9.25 -5.72 -29.08
C GLU A 482 10.59 -5.45 -28.36
N ARG A 483 10.61 -5.35 -27.02
CA ARG A 483 11.77 -4.96 -26.19
C ARG A 483 12.41 -3.63 -26.63
N THR A 484 11.60 -2.64 -26.97
CA THR A 484 12.02 -1.36 -27.54
C THR A 484 12.02 -0.19 -26.54
N PHE A 485 11.94 -0.46 -25.25
CA PHE A 485 12.02 0.59 -24.24
C PHE A 485 13.39 1.29 -24.22
N HIS A 486 13.35 2.61 -24.21
CA HIS A 486 14.53 3.41 -23.94
C HIS A 486 14.62 3.71 -22.46
N SER A 487 15.79 3.49 -21.87
CA SER A 487 16.06 3.80 -20.48
C SER A 487 16.66 5.20 -20.32
N GLN A 488 16.27 5.90 -19.25
CA GLN A 488 16.83 7.18 -18.85
C GLN A 488 17.48 7.02 -17.48
N LYS A 489 18.75 7.42 -17.36
CA LYS A 489 19.47 7.36 -16.08
C LYS A 489 18.93 8.39 -15.10
N VAL A 490 18.79 7.96 -13.85
CA VAL A 490 18.42 8.83 -12.72
C VAL A 490 19.70 9.48 -12.20
N PHE A 491 19.76 10.81 -12.15
CA PHE A 491 20.95 11.55 -11.69
C PHE A 491 21.33 11.23 -10.23
N PHE A 492 20.33 11.01 -9.38
CA PHE A 492 20.51 10.63 -7.99
C PHE A 492 19.73 9.33 -7.74
N PRO A 493 20.40 8.16 -7.80
CA PRO A 493 19.75 6.90 -7.55
C PRO A 493 19.09 6.87 -6.17
N GLU A 494 17.79 6.58 -6.14
CA GLU A 494 17.04 6.42 -4.90
C GLU A 494 16.93 4.95 -4.53
N VAL A 495 16.99 4.65 -3.23
CA VAL A 495 16.90 3.26 -2.75
C VAL A 495 15.45 2.92 -2.44
N VAL A 496 14.94 1.86 -3.07
CA VAL A 496 13.67 1.22 -2.73
C VAL A 496 13.95 0.01 -1.83
N GLN A 497 13.13 -0.18 -0.80
CA GLN A 497 13.23 -1.33 0.09
C GLN A 497 11.89 -2.07 0.10
N PHE A 498 11.95 -3.39 -0.05
CA PHE A 498 10.80 -4.28 -0.01
C PHE A 498 10.86 -5.20 1.21
N PRO A 499 9.70 -5.45 1.86
CA PRO A 499 9.58 -6.55 2.81
C PRO A 499 9.92 -7.88 2.14
N MET A 500 10.36 -8.86 2.91
CA MET A 500 10.71 -10.18 2.35
C MET A 500 9.53 -10.88 1.68
N SER A 501 8.31 -10.62 2.12
CA SER A 501 7.09 -11.10 1.47
C SER A 501 6.91 -10.55 0.04
N GLU A 502 7.30 -9.31 -0.21
CA GLU A 502 7.21 -8.68 -1.54
C GLU A 502 8.45 -8.98 -2.39
N LYS A 503 9.64 -9.15 -1.76
CA LYS A 503 10.91 -9.45 -2.44
C LYS A 503 10.80 -10.65 -3.36
N VAL A 504 10.14 -11.73 -2.93
CA VAL A 504 9.95 -12.96 -3.72
C VAL A 504 9.19 -12.69 -5.02
N ILE A 505 8.21 -11.79 -4.99
CA ILE A 505 7.44 -11.42 -6.18
C ILE A 505 8.25 -10.42 -7.01
N PHE A 506 8.91 -9.46 -6.36
CA PHE A 506 9.77 -8.51 -7.01
C PHE A 506 10.88 -9.18 -7.82
N GLU A 507 11.63 -10.14 -7.26
CA GLU A 507 12.67 -10.88 -7.96
C GLU A 507 12.14 -11.62 -9.20
N LYS A 508 10.87 -12.04 -9.17
CA LYS A 508 10.22 -12.69 -10.31
C LYS A 508 9.87 -11.73 -11.44
N ILE A 509 9.52 -10.48 -11.12
CA ILE A 509 9.16 -9.46 -12.11
C ILE A 509 10.36 -8.58 -12.51
N LEU A 510 11.49 -8.68 -11.82
CA LEU A 510 12.69 -7.89 -12.08
C LEU A 510 13.22 -8.04 -13.52
N PRO A 511 13.25 -9.22 -14.14
CA PRO A 511 13.66 -9.36 -15.55
C PRO A 511 12.77 -8.57 -16.51
N GLU A 512 11.47 -8.53 -16.25
CA GLU A 512 10.50 -7.80 -17.06
C GLU A 512 10.61 -6.28 -16.84
N MET A 513 10.82 -5.85 -15.60
CA MET A 513 11.09 -4.45 -15.30
C MET A 513 12.35 -3.96 -15.98
N ASN A 514 13.41 -4.78 -16.01
CA ASN A 514 14.62 -4.47 -16.76
C ASN A 514 14.33 -4.37 -18.26
N GLY A 515 13.47 -5.24 -18.80
CA GLY A 515 12.97 -5.16 -20.19
C GLY A 515 12.21 -3.88 -20.51
N MET A 516 11.59 -3.25 -19.49
CA MET A 516 10.89 -1.96 -19.59
C MET A 516 11.82 -0.75 -19.45
N GLY A 517 13.12 -0.95 -19.28
CA GLY A 517 14.10 0.14 -19.16
C GLY A 517 14.38 0.59 -17.72
N PHE A 518 13.90 -0.14 -16.72
CA PHE A 518 14.40 0.03 -15.36
C PHE A 518 15.76 -0.63 -15.21
N GLU A 519 16.63 -0.02 -14.44
CA GLU A 519 17.89 -0.61 -13.99
C GLU A 519 17.93 -0.57 -12.47
N LEU A 520 17.81 -1.75 -11.85
CA LEU A 520 17.69 -1.93 -10.41
C LEU A 520 18.86 -2.76 -9.91
N GLU A 521 19.68 -2.17 -9.03
CA GLU A 521 20.86 -2.79 -8.44
C GLU A 521 20.54 -3.32 -7.04
N ASP A 522 20.79 -4.59 -6.77
CA ASP A 522 20.58 -5.20 -5.45
C ASP A 522 21.68 -4.75 -4.47
N LEU A 523 21.28 -4.06 -3.42
CA LEU A 523 22.13 -3.61 -2.32
C LEU A 523 22.11 -4.58 -1.12
N GLY A 524 21.38 -5.68 -1.22
CA GLY A 524 21.18 -6.65 -0.16
C GLY A 524 20.05 -6.27 0.82
N GLY A 525 19.60 -7.26 1.61
CA GLY A 525 18.56 -7.03 2.63
C GLY A 525 17.19 -6.57 2.10
N GLY A 526 16.86 -6.85 0.82
CA GLY A 526 15.62 -6.38 0.19
C GLY A 526 15.65 -4.93 -0.26
N SER A 527 16.85 -4.32 -0.31
CA SER A 527 17.06 -2.93 -0.76
C SER A 527 17.62 -2.93 -2.18
N TYR A 528 17.08 -2.06 -3.05
CA TYR A 528 17.50 -1.91 -4.44
C TYR A 528 17.69 -0.45 -4.80
N ALA A 529 18.78 -0.12 -5.51
CA ALA A 529 18.98 1.21 -6.06
C ALA A 529 18.32 1.31 -7.43
N VAL A 530 17.55 2.36 -7.68
CA VAL A 530 16.94 2.65 -8.98
C VAL A 530 17.89 3.54 -9.77
N ASN A 531 18.65 2.96 -10.69
CA ASN A 531 19.67 3.64 -11.50
C ASN A 531 19.09 4.21 -12.80
N SER A 532 18.07 3.57 -13.36
CA SER A 532 17.39 4.01 -14.60
C SER A 532 15.89 3.74 -14.53
N VAL A 533 15.12 4.55 -15.25
CA VAL A 533 13.68 4.42 -15.46
C VAL A 533 13.37 4.50 -16.95
N PRO A 534 12.20 3.99 -17.43
CA PRO A 534 11.76 4.20 -18.79
C PRO A 534 11.72 5.69 -19.15
N ALA A 535 12.16 6.05 -20.37
CA ALA A 535 12.07 7.41 -20.89
C ALA A 535 10.59 7.85 -21.00
N GLY A 536 10.33 9.16 -20.78
CA GLY A 536 8.98 9.71 -20.79
C GLY A 536 8.26 9.70 -19.44
N LEU A 537 8.94 9.29 -18.34
CA LEU A 537 8.43 9.34 -16.97
C LEU A 537 9.09 10.47 -16.15
N GLU A 538 9.50 11.53 -16.83
CA GLU A 538 10.18 12.68 -16.22
C GLU A 538 9.30 13.35 -15.17
N GLY A 539 9.90 13.67 -14.02
CA GLY A 539 9.19 14.30 -12.90
C GLY A 539 8.42 13.35 -11.96
N MET A 540 8.40 12.04 -12.26
CA MET A 540 7.84 11.05 -11.33
C MET A 540 8.89 10.56 -10.34
N ASN A 541 8.44 10.24 -9.12
CA ASN A 541 9.32 9.64 -8.12
C ASN A 541 9.61 8.18 -8.47
N PRO A 542 10.88 7.80 -8.76
CA PRO A 542 11.23 6.45 -9.21
C PRO A 542 10.87 5.36 -8.21
N VAL A 543 11.02 5.66 -6.92
CA VAL A 543 10.74 4.72 -5.83
C VAL A 543 9.24 4.41 -5.75
N ARG A 544 8.39 5.44 -5.82
CA ARG A 544 6.93 5.26 -5.83
C ARG A 544 6.48 4.44 -7.02
N LEU A 545 7.03 4.71 -8.20
CA LEU A 545 6.71 4.00 -9.43
C LEU A 545 7.00 2.50 -9.28
N VAL A 546 8.21 2.14 -8.84
CA VAL A 546 8.62 0.75 -8.62
C VAL A 546 7.75 0.07 -7.54
N GLN A 547 7.45 0.76 -6.44
CA GLN A 547 6.61 0.23 -5.37
C GLN A 547 5.18 -0.05 -5.82
N ASP A 548 4.56 0.85 -6.59
CA ASP A 548 3.21 0.67 -7.13
C ASP A 548 3.13 -0.49 -8.12
N MET A 549 4.18 -0.69 -8.94
CA MET A 549 4.28 -1.81 -9.87
C MET A 549 4.35 -3.14 -9.11
N VAL A 550 5.23 -3.25 -8.09
CA VAL A 550 5.37 -4.45 -7.26
C VAL A 550 4.06 -4.73 -6.52
N SER A 551 3.46 -3.72 -5.88
CA SER A 551 2.18 -3.86 -5.19
C SER A 551 1.06 -4.35 -6.11
N SER A 552 1.01 -3.84 -7.35
CA SER A 552 0.03 -4.27 -8.36
C SER A 552 0.23 -5.75 -8.76
N ALA A 553 1.48 -6.20 -8.86
CA ALA A 553 1.81 -7.60 -9.15
C ALA A 553 1.46 -8.52 -7.97
N VAL A 554 1.70 -8.06 -6.72
CA VAL A 554 1.34 -8.79 -5.49
C VAL A 554 -0.17 -8.97 -5.39
N GLU A 555 -0.96 -7.91 -5.60
CA GLU A 555 -2.43 -7.95 -5.52
C GLU A 555 -3.06 -8.94 -6.51
N LYS A 556 -2.54 -8.98 -7.73
CA LYS A 556 -3.09 -9.85 -8.79
C LYS A 556 -2.69 -11.32 -8.64
N GLY A 557 -1.68 -11.63 -7.82
CA GLY A 557 -1.20 -13.00 -7.59
C GLY A 557 -0.73 -13.69 -8.87
N VAL A 558 -0.01 -12.98 -9.71
CA VAL A 558 0.27 -13.29 -11.11
C VAL A 558 1.14 -14.53 -11.25
N SER A 559 0.69 -15.48 -12.04
CA SER A 559 1.39 -16.76 -12.26
C SER A 559 1.93 -16.98 -13.68
N ALA A 560 1.44 -16.22 -14.66
CA ALA A 560 1.90 -16.30 -16.05
C ALA A 560 2.61 -15.02 -16.48
N MET A 561 3.59 -15.13 -17.38
CA MET A 561 4.41 -14.01 -17.87
C MET A 561 3.55 -12.91 -18.52
N ASP A 562 2.57 -13.30 -19.34
CA ASP A 562 1.67 -12.36 -20.01
C ASP A 562 0.83 -11.55 -19.01
N GLU A 563 0.40 -12.17 -17.92
CA GLU A 563 -0.32 -11.48 -16.85
C GLU A 563 0.58 -10.50 -16.09
N ILE A 564 1.87 -10.84 -15.92
CA ILE A 564 2.87 -9.93 -15.33
C ILE A 564 3.03 -8.70 -16.22
N ASN A 565 3.27 -8.92 -17.52
CA ASN A 565 3.43 -7.84 -18.49
C ASN A 565 2.21 -6.92 -18.53
N GLN A 566 1.01 -7.48 -18.53
CA GLN A 566 -0.24 -6.70 -18.45
C GLN A 566 -0.35 -5.91 -17.13
N ALA A 567 0.01 -6.50 -16.00
CA ALA A 567 -0.04 -5.82 -14.69
C ALA A 567 0.95 -4.66 -14.63
N LEU A 568 2.18 -4.87 -15.11
CA LEU A 568 3.23 -3.85 -15.15
C LEU A 568 2.88 -2.74 -16.14
N ALA A 569 2.48 -3.07 -17.38
CA ALA A 569 2.04 -2.10 -18.36
C ALA A 569 0.86 -1.25 -17.86
N LEU A 570 -0.12 -1.86 -17.20
CA LEU A 570 -1.26 -1.13 -16.62
C LEU A 570 -0.83 -0.21 -15.48
N SER A 571 0.06 -0.66 -14.61
CA SER A 571 0.59 0.16 -13.51
C SER A 571 1.32 1.39 -14.06
N LEU A 572 2.19 1.18 -15.04
CA LEU A 572 2.94 2.23 -15.70
C LEU A 572 2.01 3.21 -16.43
N ALA A 573 1.04 2.70 -17.20
CA ALA A 573 0.06 3.52 -17.92
C ALA A 573 -0.77 4.42 -16.97
N ARG A 574 -1.16 3.92 -15.81
CA ARG A 574 -1.89 4.72 -14.81
C ARG A 574 -1.05 5.84 -14.21
N GLN A 575 0.24 5.60 -14.02
CA GLN A 575 1.16 6.60 -13.48
C GLN A 575 1.47 7.69 -14.51
N ALA A 576 1.68 7.29 -15.80
CA ALA A 576 2.02 8.19 -16.89
C ALA A 576 0.80 8.91 -17.51
N ALA A 577 -0.43 8.47 -17.20
CA ALA A 577 -1.63 9.06 -17.79
C ALA A 577 -1.88 10.50 -17.30
N ILE A 578 -2.45 11.32 -18.19
CA ILE A 578 -2.86 12.69 -17.92
C ILE A 578 -3.64 12.76 -16.59
N PRO A 579 -3.22 13.57 -15.63
CA PRO A 579 -3.91 13.68 -14.33
C PRO A 579 -5.29 14.36 -14.50
N HIS A 580 -6.19 14.07 -13.56
CA HIS A 580 -7.47 14.76 -13.52
C HIS A 580 -7.27 16.26 -13.25
N GLY A 581 -7.99 17.10 -13.98
CA GLY A 581 -7.93 18.56 -13.85
C GLY A 581 -6.96 19.25 -14.80
N GLN A 582 -6.15 18.51 -15.55
CA GLN A 582 -5.28 19.09 -16.56
C GLN A 582 -6.09 19.62 -17.75
N VAL A 583 -5.84 20.86 -18.10
CA VAL A 583 -6.44 21.50 -19.28
C VAL A 583 -5.62 21.09 -20.52
N LEU A 584 -6.31 20.66 -21.55
CA LEU A 584 -5.73 20.22 -22.82
C LEU A 584 -6.03 21.25 -23.92
N SER A 585 -5.07 21.45 -24.80
CA SER A 585 -5.28 22.18 -26.05
C SER A 585 -6.16 21.39 -27.03
N ASN A 586 -6.69 22.04 -28.06
CA ASN A 586 -7.49 21.36 -29.06
C ASN A 586 -6.70 20.26 -29.81
N GLU A 587 -5.43 20.50 -30.08
CA GLU A 587 -4.53 19.53 -30.73
C GLU A 587 -4.26 18.30 -29.81
N GLU A 588 -4.07 18.53 -28.51
CA GLU A 588 -3.90 17.44 -27.55
C GLU A 588 -5.19 16.63 -27.37
N MET A 589 -6.36 17.27 -27.37
CA MET A 589 -7.64 16.57 -27.32
C MET A 589 -7.87 15.73 -28.57
N GLU A 590 -7.59 16.29 -29.76
CA GLU A 590 -7.68 15.57 -31.03
C GLU A 590 -6.70 14.38 -31.05
N GLY A 591 -5.45 14.59 -30.63
CA GLY A 591 -4.44 13.53 -30.53
C GLY A 591 -4.89 12.40 -29.60
N LEU A 592 -5.48 12.74 -28.45
CA LEU A 592 -6.00 11.76 -27.49
C LEU A 592 -7.20 10.98 -28.04
N VAL A 593 -8.12 11.65 -28.73
CA VAL A 593 -9.29 11.00 -29.34
C VAL A 593 -8.83 10.06 -30.45
N ASN A 594 -7.97 10.54 -31.36
CA ASN A 594 -7.43 9.73 -32.44
C ASN A 594 -6.62 8.52 -31.92
N GLY A 595 -5.79 8.72 -30.89
CA GLY A 595 -5.05 7.66 -30.23
C GLY A 595 -5.97 6.61 -29.61
N LEU A 596 -7.07 7.03 -28.96
CA LEU A 596 -8.05 6.11 -28.40
C LEU A 596 -8.73 5.25 -29.47
N PHE A 597 -9.12 5.86 -30.60
CA PHE A 597 -9.76 5.13 -31.70
C PHE A 597 -8.79 4.22 -32.46
N ALA A 598 -7.49 4.38 -32.27
CA ALA A 598 -6.47 3.46 -32.81
C ALA A 598 -6.25 2.23 -31.89
N CYS A 599 -6.79 2.21 -30.70
CA CYS A 599 -6.69 1.09 -29.76
C CYS A 599 -7.62 -0.07 -30.16
N GLU A 600 -7.24 -1.31 -29.81
CA GLU A 600 -8.06 -2.51 -30.02
C GLU A 600 -9.40 -2.45 -29.25
N ASN A 601 -9.40 -1.85 -28.07
CA ASN A 601 -10.61 -1.70 -27.25
C ASN A 601 -10.81 -0.25 -26.82
N VAL A 602 -11.73 0.43 -27.49
CA VAL A 602 -12.03 1.85 -27.28
C VAL A 602 -12.94 2.09 -26.07
N ASN A 603 -13.77 1.11 -25.70
CA ASN A 603 -14.87 1.29 -24.75
C ASN A 603 -14.45 1.12 -23.28
N TYR A 604 -13.45 0.28 -23.01
CA TYR A 604 -13.07 -0.08 -21.65
C TYR A 604 -11.57 0.04 -21.43
N THR A 605 -11.22 0.49 -20.22
CA THR A 605 -9.85 0.37 -19.72
C THR A 605 -9.49 -1.11 -19.49
N PRO A 606 -8.19 -1.47 -19.37
CA PRO A 606 -7.77 -2.84 -19.10
C PRO A 606 -8.34 -3.43 -17.78
N ASP A 607 -8.75 -2.56 -16.86
CA ASP A 607 -9.39 -2.92 -15.58
C ASP A 607 -10.92 -2.87 -15.63
N GLY A 608 -11.50 -2.80 -16.84
CA GLY A 608 -12.95 -2.94 -17.07
C GLY A 608 -13.80 -1.69 -16.80
N LYS A 609 -13.18 -0.49 -16.65
CA LYS A 609 -13.94 0.76 -16.49
C LYS A 609 -14.28 1.34 -17.84
N SER A 610 -15.49 1.89 -18.00
CA SER A 610 -15.90 2.58 -19.20
C SER A 610 -15.03 3.80 -19.48
N VAL A 611 -14.53 3.92 -20.71
CA VAL A 611 -13.71 5.03 -21.20
C VAL A 611 -14.57 6.12 -21.82
N LEU A 612 -15.56 5.73 -22.62
CA LEU A 612 -16.47 6.64 -23.30
C LEU A 612 -17.92 6.19 -23.16
N CYS A 613 -18.83 7.11 -23.33
CA CYS A 613 -20.26 6.87 -23.51
C CYS A 613 -20.80 7.83 -24.58
N ILE A 614 -21.86 7.42 -25.25
CA ILE A 614 -22.58 8.26 -26.22
C ILE A 614 -23.96 8.53 -25.66
N LEU A 615 -24.26 9.81 -25.43
CA LEU A 615 -25.59 10.28 -25.11
C LEU A 615 -26.33 10.46 -26.44
N GLN A 616 -27.35 9.63 -26.68
CA GLN A 616 -28.08 9.60 -27.95
C GLN A 616 -28.88 10.90 -28.15
N GLN A 617 -29.07 11.28 -29.40
CA GLN A 617 -29.81 12.49 -29.77
C GLN A 617 -31.21 12.51 -29.13
N GLN A 618 -31.90 11.35 -29.13
CA GLN A 618 -33.23 11.21 -28.53
C GLN A 618 -33.23 11.45 -27.01
N GLU A 619 -32.16 11.03 -26.31
CA GLU A 619 -32.03 11.26 -24.88
C GLU A 619 -31.80 12.74 -24.57
N ILE A 620 -31.02 13.42 -25.43
CA ILE A 620 -30.78 14.88 -25.32
C ILE A 620 -32.11 15.63 -25.53
N GLU A 621 -32.86 15.29 -26.57
CA GLU A 621 -34.16 15.87 -26.87
C GLU A 621 -35.18 15.62 -25.74
N HIS A 622 -35.18 14.43 -25.16
CA HIS A 622 -36.02 14.10 -24.02
C HIS A 622 -35.68 14.90 -22.73
N LEU A 623 -34.41 15.24 -22.54
CA LEU A 623 -33.96 16.04 -21.39
C LEU A 623 -34.32 17.52 -21.53
N LEU A 624 -34.51 18.00 -22.76
CA LEU A 624 -34.83 19.41 -23.04
C LEU A 624 -36.32 19.68 -23.20
N GLY A 625 -37.17 18.66 -23.18
CA GLY A 625 -38.61 18.76 -23.27
C GLY A 625 -39.13 18.32 -24.58
#